data_16a179886981fd6842c113d3a287c568
#
_entry.id   16a179886981fd6842c113d3a287c568
#
_cell.length_a   1.000
_cell.length_b   1.000
_cell.length_c   1.000
_cell.angle_alpha   90.00
_cell.angle_beta   90.00
_cell.angle_gamma   90.00
#
_symmetry.space_group_name_H-M   'P 1'
#
loop_
_entity.id
_entity.type
_entity.pdbx_description
1 polymer ?
#
loop_
_entity_poly.entity_id
_entity_poly.type
_entity_poly.pdbx_seq_one_letter_code
_entity_poly.pdbx_strand_id
1 'polypeptide(L)'
;MSDPTLRPRRIAMISLHTSPLEQPGSGDAGGMNVYIRHLALALAADGTQVDVYVRAAEMDRATEMAPGVICHEVQAGPVGQLSKDELAEHLGQSAAAIAAYASHLAPYDVIHSHYWLSGLVGLELSRGWGIPLVHTMHTMGKVKKISAQSEESAARIRGEMLLCTDADRLTANTPAEADELIHLYGADPQRLDIVEPGVDLTTFHPGVCERRESGPNALRVLFAGRIQKLKGPQILVRALGVLARERPDLDVKLSVIGARSGSKELNLQKLVEAEEVEHLVRFSLPMPAEHLAKAFRCADVVAVPSYSESFGLVALEAQACGTPVLARRVGGLPHAVRDGETGILVDGPDPATWAVALAKLAVDEPLRTELGTSAAAFASDHGWEKTAAAALDSYSRAMSETATRPTDPASK
;
A
#
# COMPACT_ATOMS: atom_id res chain seq x y z
N MET A 1 -5.23 -9.77 27.78
CA MET A 1 -3.92 -9.07 27.90
C MET A 1 -2.88 -10.04 27.38
N SER A 2 -2.22 -9.72 26.26
CA SER A 2 -1.15 -10.55 25.70
C SER A 2 0.02 -10.59 26.68
N ASP A 3 0.60 -11.77 26.85
CA ASP A 3 1.83 -11.93 27.66
C ASP A 3 2.98 -11.21 26.91
N PRO A 4 3.56 -10.15 27.47
CA PRO A 4 4.64 -9.41 26.82
C PRO A 4 5.93 -10.23 26.65
N THR A 5 5.98 -11.47 27.17
CA THR A 5 7.13 -12.37 27.04
C THR A 5 7.12 -13.20 25.75
N LEU A 6 5.99 -13.26 25.00
CA LEU A 6 5.84 -14.03 23.78
C LEU A 6 6.08 -13.18 22.52
N ARG A 7 7.23 -12.52 22.42
CA ARG A 7 7.63 -11.81 21.19
C ARG A 7 8.35 -12.75 20.22
N PRO A 8 8.01 -12.73 18.91
CA PRO A 8 8.73 -13.51 17.93
C PRO A 8 10.18 -13.02 17.82
N ARG A 9 11.13 -13.94 17.79
CA ARG A 9 12.55 -13.66 17.56
C ARG A 9 12.87 -13.66 16.07
N ARG A 10 12.13 -14.45 15.29
CA ARG A 10 12.33 -14.57 13.86
C ARG A 10 11.02 -14.76 13.10
N ILE A 11 10.83 -13.98 12.04
CA ILE A 11 9.62 -13.92 11.23
C ILE A 11 9.94 -14.29 9.78
N ALA A 12 9.10 -15.15 9.17
CA ALA A 12 9.07 -15.36 7.74
C ALA A 12 7.99 -14.47 7.11
N MET A 13 8.37 -13.42 6.39
CA MET A 13 7.44 -12.62 5.57
C MET A 13 7.37 -13.21 4.16
N ILE A 14 6.14 -13.34 3.60
CA ILE A 14 5.96 -13.91 2.25
C ILE A 14 5.31 -12.89 1.33
N SER A 15 5.98 -12.56 0.22
CA SER A 15 5.53 -11.61 -0.82
C SER A 15 5.90 -12.12 -2.21
N LEU A 16 5.21 -13.14 -2.71
CA LEU A 16 5.62 -13.91 -3.90
C LEU A 16 5.70 -13.09 -5.19
N HIS A 17 4.70 -12.22 -5.45
CA HIS A 17 4.51 -11.61 -6.77
C HIS A 17 5.17 -10.24 -6.94
N THR A 18 5.80 -9.72 -5.90
CA THR A 18 6.47 -8.42 -5.93
C THR A 18 7.50 -8.32 -4.79
N SER A 19 8.64 -7.71 -5.06
CA SER A 19 9.77 -7.64 -4.13
C SER A 19 9.83 -6.30 -3.39
N PRO A 20 10.12 -6.28 -2.07
CA PRO A 20 10.39 -5.03 -1.35
C PRO A 20 11.63 -4.28 -1.85
N LEU A 21 12.42 -4.90 -2.72
CA LEU A 21 13.60 -4.29 -3.37
C LEU A 21 13.23 -3.50 -4.63
N GLU A 22 12.02 -3.72 -5.19
CA GLU A 22 11.58 -3.03 -6.40
C GLU A 22 11.19 -1.58 -6.13
N GLN A 23 11.45 -0.69 -7.11
CA GLN A 23 11.05 0.71 -7.05
C GLN A 23 9.52 0.85 -7.09
N PRO A 24 8.88 1.43 -6.05
CA PRO A 24 7.45 1.68 -6.06
C PRO A 24 7.01 2.57 -7.23
N GLY A 25 5.83 2.28 -7.79
CA GLY A 25 5.29 3.03 -8.94
C GLY A 25 5.67 2.44 -10.30
N SER A 26 6.45 1.36 -10.35
CA SER A 26 6.80 0.60 -11.56
C SER A 26 6.23 -0.81 -11.51
N GLY A 27 5.86 -1.38 -12.66
CA GLY A 27 5.31 -2.74 -12.75
C GLY A 27 4.16 -2.99 -11.78
N ASP A 28 4.28 -4.03 -10.97
CA ASP A 28 3.36 -4.36 -9.87
C ASP A 28 3.77 -3.74 -8.53
N ALA A 29 4.96 -3.16 -8.44
CA ALA A 29 5.46 -2.55 -7.21
C ALA A 29 4.67 -1.29 -6.83
N GLY A 30 4.24 -1.23 -5.56
CA GLY A 30 3.40 -0.14 -5.07
C GLY A 30 3.38 -0.08 -3.54
N GLY A 31 2.26 0.35 -2.97
CA GLY A 31 2.11 0.51 -1.52
C GLY A 31 2.43 -0.74 -0.70
N MET A 32 2.12 -1.94 -1.22
CA MET A 32 2.44 -3.19 -0.53
C MET A 32 3.96 -3.39 -0.38
N ASN A 33 4.75 -3.04 -1.40
CA ASN A 33 6.23 -3.13 -1.32
C ASN A 33 6.79 -2.16 -0.29
N VAL A 34 6.26 -0.94 -0.24
CA VAL A 34 6.60 0.07 0.79
C VAL A 34 6.25 -0.47 2.18
N TYR A 35 5.04 -1.01 2.34
CA TYR A 35 4.58 -1.59 3.61
C TYR A 35 5.51 -2.70 4.10
N ILE A 36 5.76 -3.72 3.26
CA ILE A 36 6.59 -4.87 3.62
C ILE A 36 8.01 -4.42 3.99
N ARG A 37 8.59 -3.54 3.16
CA ARG A 37 9.94 -3.02 3.40
C ARG A 37 10.06 -2.33 4.76
N HIS A 38 9.19 -1.36 5.01
CA HIS A 38 9.29 -0.54 6.22
C HIS A 38 8.85 -1.29 7.48
N LEU A 39 7.84 -2.16 7.39
CA LEU A 39 7.49 -3.03 8.51
C LEU A 39 8.64 -3.96 8.89
N ALA A 40 9.30 -4.59 7.90
CA ALA A 40 10.44 -5.46 8.16
C ALA A 40 11.60 -4.69 8.82
N LEU A 41 11.92 -3.49 8.34
CA LEU A 41 12.94 -2.63 8.93
C LEU A 41 12.60 -2.20 10.36
N ALA A 42 11.34 -1.83 10.61
CA ALA A 42 10.90 -1.41 11.95
C ALA A 42 10.89 -2.58 12.96
N LEU A 43 10.50 -3.77 12.54
CA LEU A 43 10.58 -4.99 13.34
C LEU A 43 12.02 -5.34 13.68
N ALA A 44 12.94 -5.20 12.72
CA ALA A 44 14.35 -5.45 12.97
C ALA A 44 14.98 -4.41 13.90
N ALA A 45 14.57 -3.16 13.83
CA ALA A 45 14.98 -2.12 14.77
C ALA A 45 14.53 -2.41 16.22
N ASP A 46 13.43 -3.16 16.40
CA ASP A 46 12.97 -3.66 17.71
C ASP A 46 13.62 -5.01 18.11
N GLY A 47 14.57 -5.53 17.34
CA GLY A 47 15.37 -6.71 17.63
C GLY A 47 14.85 -8.03 17.06
N THR A 48 13.80 -8.02 16.22
CA THR A 48 13.28 -9.21 15.56
C THR A 48 14.01 -9.48 14.24
N GLN A 49 14.45 -10.70 13.98
CA GLN A 49 14.99 -11.08 12.66
C GLN A 49 13.85 -11.28 11.67
N VAL A 50 13.98 -10.74 10.46
CA VAL A 50 12.97 -10.81 9.41
C VAL A 50 13.58 -11.32 8.10
N ASP A 51 13.07 -12.45 7.63
CA ASP A 51 13.37 -13.00 6.32
C ASP A 51 12.17 -12.78 5.39
N VAL A 52 12.37 -12.01 4.31
CA VAL A 52 11.33 -11.74 3.32
C VAL A 52 11.53 -12.69 2.13
N TYR A 53 10.54 -13.53 1.85
CA TYR A 53 10.56 -14.45 0.72
C TYR A 53 9.78 -13.90 -0.46
N VAL A 54 10.46 -13.82 -1.60
CA VAL A 54 9.88 -13.46 -2.89
C VAL A 54 10.22 -14.52 -3.93
N ARG A 55 9.43 -14.61 -4.98
CA ARG A 55 9.77 -15.54 -6.08
C ARG A 55 10.85 -14.93 -6.97
N ALA A 56 11.94 -15.68 -7.17
CA ALA A 56 12.95 -15.36 -8.18
C ALA A 56 12.47 -15.74 -9.58
N ALA A 57 12.79 -14.92 -10.57
CA ALA A 57 12.53 -15.23 -11.98
C ALA A 57 13.55 -16.23 -12.58
N GLU A 58 14.77 -16.27 -12.05
CA GLU A 58 15.87 -17.06 -12.63
C GLU A 58 16.55 -17.98 -11.62
N MET A 59 17.15 -17.42 -10.58
CA MET A 59 17.95 -18.17 -9.61
C MET A 59 17.76 -17.61 -8.19
N ASP A 60 18.08 -18.45 -7.21
CA ASP A 60 18.05 -18.05 -5.81
C ASP A 60 19.09 -16.95 -5.53
N ARG A 61 18.66 -15.98 -4.75
CA ARG A 61 19.49 -14.87 -4.30
C ARG A 61 19.08 -14.42 -2.91
N ALA A 62 20.04 -14.02 -2.08
CA ALA A 62 19.78 -13.35 -0.81
C ALA A 62 20.39 -11.95 -0.84
N THR A 63 19.62 -10.96 -0.42
CA THR A 63 20.04 -9.57 -0.34
C THR A 63 19.76 -9.04 1.06
N GLU A 64 20.78 -8.65 1.79
CA GLU A 64 20.61 -7.95 3.07
C GLU A 64 20.07 -6.54 2.81
N MET A 65 18.90 -6.24 3.36
CA MET A 65 18.25 -4.94 3.25
C MET A 65 18.69 -3.98 4.36
N ALA A 66 18.95 -4.53 5.54
CA ALA A 66 19.48 -3.88 6.73
C ALA A 66 19.93 -4.96 7.73
N PRO A 67 20.67 -4.63 8.80
CA PRO A 67 20.96 -5.57 9.86
C PRO A 67 19.67 -6.22 10.40
N GLY A 68 19.62 -7.56 10.35
CA GLY A 68 18.44 -8.32 10.77
C GLY A 68 17.31 -8.46 9.74
N VAL A 69 17.45 -7.93 8.51
CA VAL A 69 16.46 -8.07 7.43
C VAL A 69 17.12 -8.61 6.17
N ILE A 70 16.71 -9.79 5.73
CA ILE A 70 17.20 -10.41 4.49
C ILE A 70 16.01 -10.66 3.55
N CYS A 71 16.16 -10.24 2.29
CA CYS A 71 15.24 -10.62 1.21
C CYS A 71 15.80 -11.84 0.47
N HIS A 72 15.07 -12.93 0.49
CA HIS A 72 15.37 -14.17 -0.20
C HIS A 72 14.52 -14.27 -1.46
N GLU A 73 15.15 -14.16 -2.61
CA GLU A 73 14.56 -14.44 -3.90
C GLU A 73 14.72 -15.95 -4.16
N VAL A 74 13.63 -16.71 -4.11
CA VAL A 74 13.64 -18.17 -4.22
C VAL A 74 13.02 -18.59 -5.55
N GLN A 75 13.77 -19.34 -6.35
CA GLN A 75 13.30 -19.83 -7.64
C GLN A 75 12.24 -20.92 -7.43
N ALA A 76 11.05 -20.71 -7.99
CA ALA A 76 9.94 -21.64 -7.93
C ALA A 76 9.11 -21.61 -9.20
N GLY A 77 8.74 -22.80 -9.70
CA GLY A 77 8.02 -22.96 -10.97
C GLY A 77 8.88 -22.62 -12.19
N PRO A 78 8.27 -22.23 -13.32
CA PRO A 78 8.98 -21.90 -14.55
C PRO A 78 9.95 -20.72 -14.39
N VAL A 79 11.05 -20.76 -15.14
CA VAL A 79 11.99 -19.63 -15.25
C VAL A 79 11.31 -18.47 -16.00
N GLY A 80 11.56 -17.25 -15.56
CA GLY A 80 11.02 -16.01 -16.15
C GLY A 80 9.97 -15.34 -15.28
N GLN A 81 9.50 -14.19 -15.74
CA GLN A 81 8.43 -13.43 -15.09
C GLN A 81 7.09 -14.15 -15.32
N LEU A 82 6.31 -14.26 -14.26
CA LEU A 82 4.96 -14.81 -14.30
C LEU A 82 3.94 -13.71 -13.98
N SER A 83 2.84 -13.70 -14.71
CA SER A 83 1.65 -12.96 -14.30
C SER A 83 1.08 -13.55 -13.01
N LYS A 84 0.18 -12.81 -12.34
CA LYS A 84 -0.48 -13.29 -11.11
C LYS A 84 -1.32 -14.56 -11.33
N ASP A 85 -1.92 -14.68 -12.51
CA ASP A 85 -2.73 -15.85 -12.86
C ASP A 85 -1.84 -17.08 -13.09
N GLU A 86 -0.74 -16.93 -13.81
CA GLU A 86 0.27 -18.00 -13.99
C GLU A 86 0.91 -18.41 -12.65
N LEU A 87 1.24 -17.42 -11.79
CA LEU A 87 1.81 -17.70 -10.47
C LEU A 87 0.84 -18.50 -9.59
N ALA A 88 -0.47 -18.27 -9.73
CA ALA A 88 -1.49 -19.03 -9.00
C ALA A 88 -1.46 -20.54 -9.30
N GLU A 89 -0.94 -20.97 -10.43
CA GLU A 89 -0.79 -22.38 -10.81
C GLU A 89 0.43 -23.05 -10.16
N HIS A 90 1.36 -22.27 -9.57
CA HIS A 90 2.64 -22.73 -9.04
C HIS A 90 2.81 -22.52 -7.52
N LEU A 91 1.71 -22.30 -6.76
CA LEU A 91 1.78 -22.01 -5.32
C LEU A 91 2.39 -23.14 -4.50
N GLY A 92 2.00 -24.42 -4.76
CA GLY A 92 2.59 -25.57 -4.07
C GLY A 92 4.08 -25.74 -4.37
N GLN A 93 4.53 -25.45 -5.59
CA GLN A 93 5.96 -25.43 -5.93
C GLN A 93 6.70 -24.31 -5.19
N SER A 94 6.04 -23.15 -5.02
CA SER A 94 6.59 -22.02 -4.25
C SER A 94 6.71 -22.37 -2.77
N ALA A 95 5.70 -23.01 -2.18
CA ALA A 95 5.75 -23.47 -0.79
C ALA A 95 6.89 -24.48 -0.59
N ALA A 96 6.99 -25.49 -1.45
CA ALA A 96 8.04 -26.51 -1.37
C ALA A 96 9.45 -25.90 -1.51
N ALA A 97 9.65 -24.97 -2.45
CA ALA A 97 10.93 -24.30 -2.68
C ALA A 97 11.34 -23.45 -1.46
N ILE A 98 10.41 -22.66 -0.90
CA ILE A 98 10.65 -21.87 0.31
C ILE A 98 10.95 -22.78 1.50
N ALA A 99 10.21 -23.87 1.70
CA ALA A 99 10.44 -24.82 2.78
C ALA A 99 11.84 -25.47 2.67
N ALA A 100 12.25 -25.88 1.46
CA ALA A 100 13.57 -26.44 1.21
C ALA A 100 14.68 -25.42 1.48
N TYR A 101 14.52 -24.18 0.99
CA TYR A 101 15.48 -23.10 1.24
C TYR A 101 15.59 -22.78 2.74
N ALA A 102 14.47 -22.63 3.42
CA ALA A 102 14.39 -22.28 4.84
C ALA A 102 14.93 -23.40 5.75
N SER A 103 14.99 -24.66 5.30
CA SER A 103 15.51 -25.78 6.08
C SER A 103 16.97 -25.62 6.52
N HIS A 104 17.71 -24.75 5.84
CA HIS A 104 19.11 -24.40 6.17
C HIS A 104 19.24 -23.21 7.13
N LEU A 105 18.13 -22.60 7.50
CA LEU A 105 18.06 -21.42 8.39
C LEU A 105 17.56 -21.81 9.77
N ALA A 106 17.70 -20.91 10.74
CA ALA A 106 17.09 -21.09 12.05
C ALA A 106 15.56 -21.08 11.94
N PRO A 107 14.82 -21.81 12.81
CA PRO A 107 13.36 -21.88 12.75
C PRO A 107 12.70 -20.51 12.96
N TYR A 108 11.51 -20.37 12.40
CA TYR A 108 10.65 -19.19 12.54
C TYR A 108 9.64 -19.37 13.67
N ASP A 109 9.23 -18.26 14.27
CA ASP A 109 8.21 -18.23 15.32
C ASP A 109 6.81 -17.95 14.73
N VAL A 110 6.74 -17.21 13.61
CA VAL A 110 5.50 -16.81 12.92
C VAL A 110 5.75 -16.58 11.42
N ILE A 111 4.72 -16.82 10.62
CA ILE A 111 4.67 -16.42 9.21
C ILE A 111 3.77 -15.20 9.09
N HIS A 112 4.22 -14.16 8.36
CA HIS A 112 3.38 -13.04 7.94
C HIS A 112 3.31 -12.99 6.42
N SER A 113 2.15 -13.27 5.86
CA SER A 113 1.96 -13.30 4.41
C SER A 113 1.19 -12.09 3.91
N HIS A 114 1.55 -11.62 2.71
CA HIS A 114 1.02 -10.41 2.09
C HIS A 114 0.41 -10.71 0.73
N TYR A 115 -0.88 -10.40 0.56
CA TYR A 115 -1.66 -10.70 -0.62
C TYR A 115 -2.03 -12.19 -0.75
N TRP A 116 -3.18 -12.49 -1.39
CA TRP A 116 -3.79 -13.82 -1.41
C TRP A 116 -2.89 -14.96 -1.91
N LEU A 117 -2.05 -14.71 -2.94
CA LEU A 117 -1.11 -15.72 -3.46
C LEU A 117 -0.11 -16.15 -2.39
N SER A 118 0.50 -15.17 -1.72
CA SER A 118 1.42 -15.40 -0.62
C SER A 118 0.72 -16.01 0.60
N GLY A 119 -0.55 -15.64 0.81
CA GLY A 119 -1.37 -16.19 1.87
C GLY A 119 -1.58 -17.68 1.73
N LEU A 120 -1.89 -18.17 0.52
CA LEU A 120 -2.09 -19.59 0.27
C LEU A 120 -0.79 -20.39 0.47
N VAL A 121 0.35 -19.85 0.06
CA VAL A 121 1.68 -20.43 0.36
C VAL A 121 1.95 -20.41 1.87
N GLY A 122 1.62 -19.29 2.53
CA GLY A 122 1.73 -19.17 3.99
C GLY A 122 0.93 -20.21 4.75
N LEU A 123 -0.28 -20.56 4.31
CA LEU A 123 -1.10 -21.65 4.91
C LEU A 123 -0.40 -23.01 4.80
N GLU A 124 0.18 -23.32 3.66
CA GLU A 124 0.90 -24.59 3.45
C GLU A 124 2.15 -24.66 4.34
N LEU A 125 2.93 -23.59 4.38
CA LEU A 125 4.13 -23.49 5.23
C LEU A 125 3.79 -23.52 6.71
N SER A 126 2.73 -22.82 7.15
CA SER A 126 2.26 -22.82 8.54
C SER A 126 1.94 -24.22 9.02
N ARG A 127 1.23 -25.00 8.20
CA ARG A 127 0.92 -26.41 8.51
C ARG A 127 2.18 -27.26 8.55
N GLY A 128 3.10 -27.07 7.59
CA GLY A 128 4.34 -27.85 7.52
C GLY A 128 5.34 -27.53 8.65
N TRP A 129 5.40 -26.29 9.09
CA TRP A 129 6.32 -25.85 10.15
C TRP A 129 5.69 -25.90 11.55
N GLY A 130 4.36 -26.02 11.66
CA GLY A 130 3.63 -26.03 12.94
C GLY A 130 3.65 -24.69 13.67
N ILE A 131 3.72 -23.58 12.93
CA ILE A 131 3.77 -22.21 13.45
C ILE A 131 2.60 -21.36 12.90
N PRO A 132 2.16 -20.31 13.63
CA PRO A 132 1.00 -19.54 13.22
C PRO A 132 1.24 -18.71 11.94
N LEU A 133 0.12 -18.49 11.20
CA LEU A 133 0.03 -17.59 10.06
C LEU A 133 -0.75 -16.33 10.43
N VAL A 134 -0.11 -15.18 10.30
CA VAL A 134 -0.75 -13.86 10.23
C VAL A 134 -0.83 -13.44 8.76
N HIS A 135 -1.96 -12.87 8.34
CA HIS A 135 -2.16 -12.51 6.94
C HIS A 135 -2.71 -11.10 6.75
N THR A 136 -2.10 -10.33 5.82
CA THR A 136 -2.59 -9.02 5.36
C THR A 136 -3.03 -9.11 3.90
N MET A 137 -4.29 -8.73 3.62
CA MET A 137 -4.85 -8.79 2.25
C MET A 137 -4.26 -7.74 1.31
N HIS A 138 -3.99 -6.53 1.77
CA HIS A 138 -3.61 -5.32 1.03
C HIS A 138 -4.63 -4.86 -0.02
N THR A 139 -5.28 -5.77 -0.72
CA THR A 139 -6.37 -5.50 -1.66
C THR A 139 -7.28 -6.71 -1.74
N MET A 140 -8.58 -6.49 -1.85
CA MET A 140 -9.58 -7.54 -1.87
C MET A 140 -10.37 -7.57 -3.18
N GLY A 141 -10.58 -8.75 -3.75
CA GLY A 141 -11.25 -8.94 -5.04
C GLY A 141 -12.72 -8.50 -5.01
N LYS A 142 -13.48 -8.85 -3.96
CA LYS A 142 -14.89 -8.43 -3.83
C LYS A 142 -15.01 -6.91 -3.72
N VAL A 143 -14.11 -6.25 -2.97
CA VAL A 143 -14.07 -4.78 -2.84
C VAL A 143 -13.80 -4.12 -4.18
N LYS A 144 -12.84 -4.62 -4.95
CA LYS A 144 -12.55 -4.10 -6.30
C LYS A 144 -13.73 -4.29 -7.27
N LYS A 145 -14.43 -5.41 -7.20
CA LYS A 145 -15.65 -5.62 -8.01
C LYS A 145 -16.73 -4.58 -7.71
N ILE A 146 -16.92 -4.24 -6.43
CA ILE A 146 -17.92 -3.27 -5.99
C ILE A 146 -17.50 -1.84 -6.34
N SER A 147 -16.28 -1.44 -5.99
CA SER A 147 -15.82 -0.05 -6.05
C SER A 147 -15.35 0.40 -7.44
N ALA A 148 -14.78 -0.50 -8.22
CA ALA A 148 -14.14 -0.19 -9.50
C ALA A 148 -14.73 -0.94 -10.70
N GLN A 149 -15.74 -1.79 -10.48
CA GLN A 149 -16.33 -2.66 -11.51
C GLN A 149 -15.27 -3.47 -12.27
N SER A 150 -14.17 -3.86 -11.57
CA SER A 150 -13.12 -4.68 -12.15
C SER A 150 -13.52 -6.15 -12.17
N GLU A 151 -13.14 -6.86 -13.23
CA GLU A 151 -13.23 -8.31 -13.23
C GLU A 151 -12.12 -8.90 -12.37
N GLU A 152 -12.49 -9.75 -11.41
CA GLU A 152 -11.56 -10.46 -10.53
C GLU A 152 -11.83 -11.96 -10.64
N SER A 153 -10.76 -12.76 -10.67
CA SER A 153 -10.89 -14.20 -10.87
C SER A 153 -11.62 -14.87 -9.69
N ALA A 154 -12.42 -15.90 -10.00
CA ALA A 154 -13.08 -16.69 -8.97
C ALA A 154 -12.06 -17.42 -8.07
N ALA A 155 -10.88 -17.77 -8.60
CA ALA A 155 -9.80 -18.39 -7.84
C ALA A 155 -9.28 -17.45 -6.76
N ARG A 156 -9.08 -16.17 -7.08
CA ARG A 156 -8.69 -15.14 -6.12
C ARG A 156 -9.70 -15.02 -4.98
N ILE A 157 -10.99 -14.85 -5.31
CA ILE A 157 -12.03 -14.68 -4.29
C ILE A 157 -12.12 -15.91 -3.37
N ARG A 158 -12.01 -17.13 -3.93
CA ARG A 158 -11.98 -18.36 -3.13
C ARG A 158 -10.75 -18.42 -2.23
N GLY A 159 -9.56 -18.04 -2.74
CA GLY A 159 -8.34 -17.99 -1.96
C GLY A 159 -8.42 -16.98 -0.81
N GLU A 160 -8.95 -15.77 -1.07
CA GLU A 160 -9.18 -14.77 -0.04
C GLU A 160 -10.18 -15.25 1.04
N MET A 161 -11.26 -15.93 0.65
CA MET A 161 -12.22 -16.53 1.60
C MET A 161 -11.57 -17.63 2.46
N LEU A 162 -10.75 -18.50 1.84
CA LEU A 162 -10.03 -19.54 2.56
C LEU A 162 -9.07 -18.93 3.61
N LEU A 163 -8.38 -17.87 3.26
CA LEU A 163 -7.49 -17.15 4.18
C LEU A 163 -8.25 -16.52 5.36
N CYS A 164 -9.44 -15.96 5.11
CA CYS A 164 -10.30 -15.44 6.18
C CYS A 164 -10.74 -16.53 7.17
N THR A 165 -10.85 -17.79 6.71
CA THR A 165 -11.24 -18.92 7.53
C THR A 165 -10.05 -19.57 8.26
N ASP A 166 -8.94 -19.79 7.54
CA ASP A 166 -7.87 -20.69 7.96
C ASP A 166 -6.62 -19.99 8.53
N ALA A 167 -6.40 -18.70 8.24
CA ALA A 167 -5.30 -17.96 8.87
C ALA A 167 -5.54 -17.83 10.38
N ASP A 168 -4.48 -17.92 11.19
CA ASP A 168 -4.59 -17.80 12.64
C ASP A 168 -5.05 -16.39 13.03
N ARG A 169 -4.49 -15.37 12.37
CA ARG A 169 -4.96 -13.98 12.49
C ARG A 169 -4.91 -13.25 11.16
N LEU A 170 -5.79 -12.28 11.03
CA LEU A 170 -5.81 -11.33 9.92
C LEU A 170 -5.41 -9.95 10.43
N THR A 171 -4.71 -9.19 9.59
CA THR A 171 -4.47 -7.77 9.86
C THR A 171 -5.12 -6.91 8.79
N ALA A 172 -5.84 -5.88 9.22
CA ALA A 172 -6.43 -4.86 8.36
C ALA A 172 -5.71 -3.53 8.53
N ASN A 173 -5.55 -2.78 7.44
CA ASN A 173 -4.87 -1.49 7.47
C ASN A 173 -5.75 -0.37 8.06
N THR A 174 -7.06 -0.57 8.07
CA THR A 174 -8.04 0.41 8.58
C THR A 174 -9.26 -0.30 9.16
N PRO A 175 -10.05 0.37 10.04
CA PRO A 175 -11.35 -0.14 10.45
C PRO A 175 -12.29 -0.45 9.28
N ALA A 176 -12.28 0.36 8.22
CA ALA A 176 -13.09 0.13 7.02
C ALA A 176 -12.70 -1.18 6.31
N GLU A 177 -11.40 -1.48 6.20
CA GLU A 177 -10.92 -2.77 5.65
C GLU A 177 -11.32 -3.95 6.55
N ALA A 178 -11.28 -3.77 7.86
CA ALA A 178 -11.76 -4.77 8.81
C ALA A 178 -13.26 -5.06 8.64
N ASP A 179 -14.09 -4.05 8.50
CA ASP A 179 -15.52 -4.17 8.21
C ASP A 179 -15.76 -4.90 6.89
N GLU A 180 -14.99 -4.60 5.84
CA GLU A 180 -15.05 -5.29 4.56
C GLU A 180 -14.68 -6.78 4.68
N LEU A 181 -13.65 -7.12 5.46
CA LEU A 181 -13.28 -8.51 5.75
C LEU A 181 -14.39 -9.26 6.48
N ILE A 182 -15.00 -8.66 7.48
CA ILE A 182 -16.10 -9.25 8.23
C ILE A 182 -17.34 -9.43 7.34
N HIS A 183 -17.81 -8.36 6.70
CA HIS A 183 -19.10 -8.38 6.01
C HIS A 183 -19.06 -9.04 4.63
N LEU A 184 -17.96 -8.92 3.89
CA LEU A 184 -17.84 -9.49 2.55
C LEU A 184 -17.22 -10.89 2.54
N TYR A 185 -16.32 -11.18 3.47
CA TYR A 185 -15.57 -12.43 3.48
C TYR A 185 -15.88 -13.35 4.67
N GLY A 186 -16.63 -12.87 5.67
CA GLY A 186 -17.00 -13.65 6.84
C GLY A 186 -15.86 -13.88 7.82
N ALA A 187 -14.88 -12.98 7.86
CA ALA A 187 -13.78 -13.05 8.81
C ALA A 187 -14.29 -12.98 10.25
N ASP A 188 -13.67 -13.74 11.14
CA ASP A 188 -13.96 -13.71 12.56
C ASP A 188 -13.37 -12.42 13.18
N PRO A 189 -14.21 -11.53 13.76
CA PRO A 189 -13.72 -10.31 14.40
C PRO A 189 -12.72 -10.55 15.52
N GLN A 190 -12.76 -11.71 16.19
CA GLN A 190 -11.83 -12.06 17.28
C GLN A 190 -10.42 -12.37 16.78
N ARG A 191 -10.30 -12.76 15.50
CA ARG A 191 -9.01 -13.05 14.85
C ARG A 191 -8.53 -11.92 13.92
N LEU A 192 -9.10 -10.72 14.04
CA LEU A 192 -8.82 -9.58 13.21
C LEU A 192 -8.21 -8.45 14.03
N ASP A 193 -7.05 -7.96 13.61
CA ASP A 193 -6.33 -6.86 14.24
C ASP A 193 -6.19 -5.67 13.28
N ILE A 194 -6.25 -4.45 13.81
CA ILE A 194 -5.94 -3.24 13.04
C ILE A 194 -4.44 -2.98 13.16
N VAL A 195 -3.74 -2.99 12.02
CA VAL A 195 -2.31 -2.69 11.91
C VAL A 195 -2.14 -1.62 10.84
N GLU A 196 -2.26 -0.37 11.27
CA GLU A 196 -2.19 0.79 10.37
C GLU A 196 -0.79 0.95 9.79
N PRO A 197 -0.67 1.21 8.47
CA PRO A 197 0.60 1.54 7.85
C PRO A 197 1.18 2.84 8.41
N GLY A 198 2.51 2.89 8.50
CA GLY A 198 3.23 4.09 8.90
C GLY A 198 3.76 4.89 7.71
N VAL A 199 4.51 5.94 8.05
CA VAL A 199 5.32 6.73 7.11
C VAL A 199 6.75 6.84 7.62
N ASP A 200 7.71 6.86 6.70
CA ASP A 200 9.12 7.11 7.04
C ASP A 200 9.33 8.62 7.29
N LEU A 201 9.24 9.00 8.56
CA LEU A 201 9.39 10.38 9.02
C LEU A 201 10.81 10.93 8.85
N THR A 202 11.80 10.07 8.57
CA THR A 202 13.17 10.53 8.27
C THR A 202 13.29 11.03 6.84
N THR A 203 12.52 10.47 5.93
CA THR A 203 12.46 10.85 4.50
C THR A 203 11.35 11.87 4.24
N PHE A 204 10.14 11.58 4.72
CA PHE A 204 8.97 12.44 4.56
C PHE A 204 8.78 13.30 5.80
N HIS A 205 9.19 14.56 5.72
CA HIS A 205 9.07 15.55 6.78
C HIS A 205 8.90 16.95 6.18
N PRO A 206 8.38 17.92 6.91
CA PRO A 206 8.27 19.29 6.42
C PRO A 206 9.64 19.88 6.05
N GLY A 207 9.66 20.75 5.06
CA GLY A 207 10.90 21.37 4.61
C GLY A 207 10.64 22.44 3.53
N VAL A 208 11.71 23.09 3.10
CA VAL A 208 11.65 24.16 2.10
C VAL A 208 11.60 23.56 0.69
N CYS A 209 10.74 24.11 -0.18
CA CYS A 209 10.80 23.84 -1.61
C CYS A 209 11.98 24.59 -2.24
N GLU A 210 12.98 23.85 -2.73
CA GLU A 210 14.19 24.42 -3.36
C GLU A 210 13.92 24.97 -4.77
N ARG A 211 12.84 24.53 -5.43
CA ARG A 211 12.50 24.93 -6.81
C ARG A 211 11.02 25.25 -6.94
N ARG A 212 10.69 26.51 -7.16
CA ARG A 212 9.37 26.93 -7.62
C ARG A 212 9.41 27.04 -9.15
N GLU A 213 8.98 25.99 -9.85
CA GLU A 213 8.93 25.96 -11.33
C GLU A 213 7.70 26.66 -11.93
N SER A 214 6.67 26.94 -11.10
CA SER A 214 5.44 27.64 -11.50
C SER A 214 5.46 29.08 -11.03
N GLY A 215 4.68 29.94 -11.70
CA GLY A 215 4.50 31.34 -11.26
C GLY A 215 4.00 31.44 -9.82
N PRO A 216 4.15 32.61 -9.17
CA PRO A 216 3.84 32.77 -7.75
C PRO A 216 2.36 32.52 -7.40
N ASN A 217 1.47 32.59 -8.38
CA ASN A 217 0.01 32.45 -8.19
C ASN A 217 -0.56 31.11 -8.70
N ALA A 218 0.28 30.18 -9.18
CA ALA A 218 -0.19 28.88 -9.68
C ALA A 218 -0.46 27.90 -8.53
N LEU A 219 -1.61 27.23 -8.55
CA LEU A 219 -1.85 26.04 -7.71
C LEU A 219 -1.10 24.83 -8.30
N ARG A 220 -0.16 24.28 -7.57
CA ARG A 220 0.62 23.10 -7.95
C ARG A 220 -0.01 21.86 -7.38
N VAL A 221 -0.74 21.13 -8.23
CA VAL A 221 -1.34 19.84 -7.90
C VAL A 221 -0.36 18.72 -8.24
N LEU A 222 -0.16 17.77 -7.36
CA LEU A 222 0.68 16.61 -7.60
C LEU A 222 -0.11 15.32 -7.46
N PHE A 223 -0.02 14.45 -8.44
CA PHE A 223 -0.44 13.05 -8.38
C PHE A 223 0.80 12.16 -8.37
N ALA A 224 0.90 11.26 -7.41
CA ALA A 224 1.94 10.24 -7.35
C ALA A 224 1.34 8.85 -7.29
N GLY A 225 1.76 7.96 -8.19
CA GLY A 225 1.29 6.58 -8.22
C GLY A 225 1.26 5.97 -9.61
N ARG A 226 0.91 4.69 -9.68
CA ARG A 226 0.78 3.99 -10.96
C ARG A 226 -0.30 4.64 -11.84
N ILE A 227 0.04 4.90 -13.11
CA ILE A 227 -0.90 5.47 -14.08
C ILE A 227 -1.82 4.35 -14.56
N GLN A 228 -2.93 4.16 -13.86
CA GLN A 228 -3.98 3.20 -14.15
C GLN A 228 -5.36 3.74 -13.75
N LYS A 229 -6.42 3.27 -14.39
CA LYS A 229 -7.80 3.74 -14.20
C LYS A 229 -8.20 3.71 -12.70
N LEU A 230 -7.78 2.67 -11.98
CA LEU A 230 -8.10 2.46 -10.58
C LEU A 230 -7.55 3.57 -9.66
N LYS A 231 -6.40 4.16 -10.00
CA LYS A 231 -5.77 5.28 -9.25
C LYS A 231 -6.35 6.65 -9.61
N GLY A 232 -7.14 6.75 -10.66
CA GLY A 232 -7.96 7.91 -10.98
C GLY A 232 -7.29 9.14 -11.58
N PRO A 233 -6.05 9.12 -12.12
CA PRO A 233 -5.43 10.34 -12.66
C PRO A 233 -6.24 10.98 -13.79
N GLN A 234 -7.06 10.20 -14.50
CA GLN A 234 -7.98 10.71 -15.54
C GLN A 234 -9.04 11.68 -14.98
N ILE A 235 -9.39 11.58 -13.70
CA ILE A 235 -10.32 12.50 -13.06
C ILE A 235 -9.69 13.89 -12.98
N LEU A 236 -8.42 13.97 -12.59
CA LEU A 236 -7.69 15.24 -12.47
C LEU A 236 -7.50 15.92 -13.82
N VAL A 237 -7.16 15.15 -14.86
CA VAL A 237 -7.02 15.72 -16.23
C VAL A 237 -8.33 16.32 -16.71
N ARG A 238 -9.46 15.60 -16.52
CA ARG A 238 -10.79 16.12 -16.87
C ARG A 238 -11.21 17.32 -16.01
N ALA A 239 -10.86 17.32 -14.71
CA ALA A 239 -11.11 18.45 -13.83
C ALA A 239 -10.34 19.70 -14.29
N LEU A 240 -9.10 19.54 -14.76
CA LEU A 240 -8.36 20.64 -15.38
C LEU A 240 -9.04 21.15 -16.65
N GLY A 241 -9.56 20.27 -17.51
CA GLY A 241 -10.34 20.67 -18.69
C GLY A 241 -11.59 21.48 -18.31
N VAL A 242 -12.30 21.10 -17.23
CA VAL A 242 -13.42 21.90 -16.70
C VAL A 242 -12.92 23.26 -16.21
N LEU A 243 -11.85 23.31 -15.42
CA LEU A 243 -11.29 24.58 -14.91
C LEU A 243 -10.81 25.51 -16.04
N ALA A 244 -10.13 24.99 -17.04
CA ALA A 244 -9.64 25.78 -18.17
C ALA A 244 -10.80 26.47 -18.93
N ARG A 245 -11.96 25.84 -19.00
CA ARG A 245 -13.16 26.40 -19.65
C ARG A 245 -13.95 27.36 -18.76
N GLU A 246 -14.14 27.00 -17.47
CA GLU A 246 -15.05 27.71 -16.58
C GLU A 246 -14.36 28.78 -15.73
N ARG A 247 -13.07 28.57 -15.44
CA ARG A 247 -12.26 29.46 -14.58
C ARG A 247 -10.88 29.71 -15.20
N PRO A 248 -10.82 30.33 -16.42
CA PRO A 248 -9.56 30.64 -17.10
C PRO A 248 -8.69 31.65 -16.33
N ASP A 249 -9.25 32.29 -15.30
CA ASP A 249 -8.56 33.18 -14.36
C ASP A 249 -7.63 32.42 -13.39
N LEU A 250 -7.83 31.11 -13.21
CA LEU A 250 -7.05 30.29 -12.28
C LEU A 250 -5.90 29.57 -13.02
N ASP A 251 -4.69 29.72 -12.50
CA ASP A 251 -3.52 28.96 -12.98
C ASP A 251 -3.35 27.69 -12.12
N VAL A 252 -3.77 26.55 -12.65
CA VAL A 252 -3.67 25.24 -11.97
C VAL A 252 -2.78 24.33 -12.79
N LYS A 253 -1.68 23.85 -12.21
CA LYS A 253 -0.70 22.95 -12.85
C LYS A 253 -0.76 21.58 -12.21
N LEU A 254 -0.76 20.53 -13.01
CA LEU A 254 -0.74 19.15 -12.57
C LEU A 254 0.59 18.47 -12.90
N SER A 255 1.27 17.97 -11.87
CA SER A 255 2.41 17.08 -12.01
C SER A 255 1.94 15.63 -11.79
N VAL A 256 2.21 14.74 -12.73
CA VAL A 256 1.90 13.32 -12.67
C VAL A 256 3.20 12.54 -12.56
N ILE A 257 3.46 11.93 -11.39
CA ILE A 257 4.65 11.13 -11.13
C ILE A 257 4.25 9.65 -11.10
N GLY A 258 4.77 8.86 -12.05
CA GLY A 258 4.48 7.43 -12.12
C GLY A 258 4.70 6.82 -13.48
N ALA A 259 4.59 5.49 -13.55
CA ALA A 259 4.65 4.74 -14.79
C ALA A 259 3.29 4.11 -15.11
N ARG A 260 3.08 3.80 -16.39
CA ARG A 260 1.92 3.00 -16.82
C ARG A 260 2.02 1.61 -16.24
N SER A 261 0.93 1.12 -15.67
CA SER A 261 0.84 -0.20 -15.08
C SER A 261 -0.58 -0.75 -15.26
N GLY A 262 -0.69 -2.08 -15.43
CA GLY A 262 -1.98 -2.74 -15.56
C GLY A 262 -2.61 -2.63 -16.96
N SER A 263 -3.94 -2.50 -17.04
CA SER A 263 -4.67 -2.56 -18.29
C SER A 263 -4.21 -1.50 -19.30
N LYS A 264 -4.06 -1.89 -20.55
CA LYS A 264 -3.65 -1.03 -21.68
C LYS A 264 -4.67 0.09 -22.01
N GLU A 265 -5.80 0.15 -21.28
CA GLU A 265 -6.94 1.01 -21.59
C GLU A 265 -6.74 2.49 -21.25
N LEU A 266 -5.94 2.84 -20.24
CA LEU A 266 -5.72 4.25 -19.88
C LEU A 266 -4.53 4.85 -20.62
N ASN A 267 -4.80 5.64 -21.66
CA ASN A 267 -3.83 6.54 -22.27
C ASN A 267 -4.06 7.96 -21.75
N LEU A 268 -3.39 8.28 -20.63
CA LEU A 268 -3.56 9.58 -19.98
C LEU A 268 -3.08 10.75 -20.87
N GLN A 269 -2.07 10.52 -21.71
CA GLN A 269 -1.54 11.54 -22.62
C GLN A 269 -2.55 11.91 -23.70
N LYS A 270 -3.22 10.92 -24.32
CA LYS A 270 -4.33 11.19 -25.25
C LYS A 270 -5.49 11.92 -24.57
N LEU A 271 -5.74 11.65 -23.30
CA LEU A 271 -6.78 12.36 -22.56
C LEU A 271 -6.38 13.84 -22.32
N VAL A 272 -5.13 14.13 -22.01
CA VAL A 272 -4.59 15.48 -21.86
C VAL A 272 -4.77 16.27 -23.17
N GLU A 273 -4.46 15.65 -24.32
CA GLU A 273 -4.67 16.23 -25.65
C GLU A 273 -6.16 16.48 -25.93
N ALA A 274 -7.03 15.52 -25.59
CA ALA A 274 -8.47 15.61 -25.81
C ALA A 274 -9.17 16.69 -24.94
N GLU A 275 -8.61 16.98 -23.76
CA GLU A 275 -9.09 18.05 -22.88
C GLU A 275 -8.41 19.41 -23.16
N GLU A 276 -7.44 19.47 -24.09
CA GLU A 276 -6.69 20.67 -24.50
C GLU A 276 -5.90 21.31 -23.35
N VAL A 277 -5.33 20.47 -22.44
CA VAL A 277 -4.62 20.92 -21.22
C VAL A 277 -3.15 20.53 -21.17
N GLU A 278 -2.49 20.30 -22.31
CA GLU A 278 -1.09 19.87 -22.40
C GLU A 278 -0.14 20.85 -21.70
N HIS A 279 -0.43 22.13 -21.79
CA HIS A 279 0.35 23.20 -21.17
C HIS A 279 0.21 23.27 -19.63
N LEU A 280 -0.76 22.54 -19.06
CA LEU A 280 -1.02 22.49 -17.63
C LEU A 280 -0.50 21.19 -16.99
N VAL A 281 -0.14 20.16 -17.77
CA VAL A 281 0.20 18.83 -17.26
C VAL A 281 1.64 18.47 -17.56
N ARG A 282 2.38 18.05 -16.52
CA ARG A 282 3.73 17.53 -16.64
C ARG A 282 3.78 16.08 -16.19
N PHE A 283 4.43 15.22 -16.96
CA PHE A 283 4.67 13.81 -16.61
C PHE A 283 6.11 13.58 -16.16
N SER A 284 6.29 12.78 -15.13
CA SER A 284 7.58 12.31 -14.64
C SER A 284 7.54 10.81 -14.34
N LEU A 285 8.67 10.14 -14.52
CA LEU A 285 8.82 8.73 -14.16
C LEU A 285 8.77 8.56 -12.63
N PRO A 286 8.52 7.33 -12.15
CA PRO A 286 8.69 7.00 -10.74
C PRO A 286 10.06 7.42 -10.23
N MET A 287 10.14 7.89 -9.01
CA MET A 287 11.37 8.40 -8.42
C MET A 287 11.58 7.81 -7.01
N PRO A 288 12.84 7.79 -6.50
CA PRO A 288 13.13 7.41 -5.13
C PRO A 288 12.38 8.27 -4.11
N ALA A 289 12.19 7.73 -2.90
CA ALA A 289 11.40 8.36 -1.84
C ALA A 289 11.89 9.77 -1.48
N GLU A 290 13.20 9.98 -1.45
CA GLU A 290 13.81 11.29 -1.14
C GLU A 290 13.46 12.37 -2.18
N HIS A 291 13.39 11.99 -3.46
CA HIS A 291 12.96 12.88 -4.53
C HIS A 291 11.45 13.11 -4.51
N LEU A 292 10.67 12.07 -4.18
CA LEU A 292 9.23 12.19 -4.03
C LEU A 292 8.87 13.11 -2.86
N ALA A 293 9.57 13.00 -1.73
CA ALA A 293 9.41 13.91 -0.59
C ALA A 293 9.69 15.37 -0.97
N LYS A 294 10.73 15.62 -1.79
CA LYS A 294 10.99 16.96 -2.34
C LYS A 294 9.85 17.45 -3.25
N ALA A 295 9.30 16.55 -4.08
CA ALA A 295 8.16 16.89 -4.93
C ALA A 295 6.91 17.21 -4.10
N PHE A 296 6.63 16.46 -3.03
CA PHE A 296 5.54 16.76 -2.11
C PHE A 296 5.71 18.13 -1.47
N ARG A 297 6.87 18.44 -0.91
CA ARG A 297 7.16 19.77 -0.32
C ARG A 297 7.01 20.93 -1.31
N CYS A 298 7.14 20.67 -2.61
CA CYS A 298 6.98 21.67 -3.66
C CYS A 298 5.56 21.73 -4.23
N ALA A 299 4.67 20.84 -3.87
CA ALA A 299 3.26 20.87 -4.24
C ALA A 299 2.45 21.72 -3.26
N ASP A 300 1.38 22.35 -3.74
CA ASP A 300 0.40 23.05 -2.90
C ASP A 300 -0.69 22.11 -2.40
N VAL A 301 -0.91 21.00 -3.14
CA VAL A 301 -1.83 19.92 -2.78
C VAL A 301 -1.42 18.62 -3.49
N VAL A 302 -1.53 17.50 -2.79
CA VAL A 302 -1.40 16.16 -3.38
C VAL A 302 -2.79 15.58 -3.60
N ALA A 303 -3.08 15.13 -4.83
CA ALA A 303 -4.38 14.60 -5.20
C ALA A 303 -4.38 13.06 -5.26
N VAL A 304 -5.33 12.43 -4.57
CA VAL A 304 -5.50 10.96 -4.50
C VAL A 304 -6.93 10.58 -4.95
N PRO A 305 -7.22 10.59 -6.27
CA PRO A 305 -8.55 10.38 -6.83
C PRO A 305 -8.91 8.90 -7.02
N SER A 306 -8.36 8.00 -6.21
CA SER A 306 -8.47 6.56 -6.36
C SER A 306 -9.91 6.04 -6.33
N TYR A 307 -10.20 5.00 -7.13
CA TYR A 307 -11.50 4.29 -7.10
C TYR A 307 -11.57 3.27 -5.97
N SER A 308 -10.41 2.80 -5.52
CA SER A 308 -10.27 1.89 -4.39
C SER A 308 -8.89 2.11 -3.76
N GLU A 309 -8.85 2.22 -2.44
CA GLU A 309 -7.62 2.41 -1.66
C GLU A 309 -7.77 1.74 -0.30
N SER A 310 -6.83 0.87 0.08
CA SER A 310 -6.90 0.17 1.38
C SER A 310 -6.54 1.10 2.54
N PHE A 311 -5.58 2.00 2.33
CA PHE A 311 -5.16 3.00 3.32
C PHE A 311 -4.90 4.37 2.67
N GLY A 312 -3.90 4.46 1.78
CA GLY A 312 -3.48 5.70 1.16
C GLY A 312 -2.10 6.18 1.62
N LEU A 313 -1.07 5.33 1.50
CA LEU A 313 0.31 5.69 1.88
C LEU A 313 0.77 7.01 1.27
N VAL A 314 0.47 7.25 -0.01
CA VAL A 314 0.81 8.51 -0.69
C VAL A 314 0.18 9.72 0.01
N ALA A 315 -1.06 9.57 0.52
CA ALA A 315 -1.71 10.63 1.29
C ALA A 315 -0.97 10.90 2.61
N LEU A 316 -0.56 9.85 3.31
CA LEU A 316 0.18 9.99 4.57
C LEU A 316 1.60 10.57 4.34
N GLU A 317 2.29 10.11 3.29
CA GLU A 317 3.62 10.63 2.90
C GLU A 317 3.57 12.12 2.53
N ALA A 318 2.53 12.56 1.79
CA ALA A 318 2.32 13.96 1.47
C ALA A 318 2.06 14.81 2.72
N GLN A 319 1.19 14.32 3.61
CA GLN A 319 0.88 14.97 4.89
C GLN A 319 2.13 15.10 5.79
N ALA A 320 2.96 14.06 5.85
CA ALA A 320 4.23 14.11 6.57
C ALA A 320 5.17 15.20 6.03
N CYS A 321 5.09 15.52 4.74
CA CYS A 321 5.82 16.64 4.14
C CYS A 321 5.18 18.03 4.39
N GLY A 322 4.03 18.10 5.10
CA GLY A 322 3.29 19.33 5.33
C GLY A 322 2.42 19.76 4.15
N THR A 323 2.15 18.85 3.20
CA THR A 323 1.34 19.12 2.02
C THR A 323 -0.07 18.57 2.22
N PRO A 324 -1.12 19.40 2.15
CA PRO A 324 -2.50 18.96 2.30
C PRO A 324 -2.91 18.02 1.17
N VAL A 325 -3.88 17.15 1.44
CA VAL A 325 -4.34 16.15 0.50
C VAL A 325 -5.75 16.44 0.02
N LEU A 326 -5.97 16.33 -1.30
CA LEU A 326 -7.29 16.28 -1.92
C LEU A 326 -7.56 14.82 -2.30
N ALA A 327 -8.39 14.12 -1.55
CA ALA A 327 -8.60 12.68 -1.74
C ALA A 327 -10.06 12.36 -2.02
N ARG A 328 -10.30 11.25 -2.70
CA ARG A 328 -11.65 10.71 -2.83
C ARG A 328 -12.08 10.06 -1.52
N ARG A 329 -13.34 10.25 -1.14
CA ARG A 329 -13.96 9.56 0.02
C ARG A 329 -14.24 8.10 -0.33
N VAL A 330 -13.22 7.24 -0.21
CA VAL A 330 -13.32 5.81 -0.55
C VAL A 330 -12.32 4.96 0.25
N GLY A 331 -12.74 3.77 0.65
CA GLY A 331 -11.90 2.80 1.36
C GLY A 331 -11.26 3.38 2.61
N GLY A 332 -9.94 3.23 2.74
CA GLY A 332 -9.17 3.75 3.87
C GLY A 332 -8.80 5.24 3.79
N LEU A 333 -9.07 5.94 2.67
CA LEU A 333 -8.71 7.36 2.55
C LEU A 333 -9.36 8.26 3.61
N PRO A 334 -10.64 8.06 4.02
CA PRO A 334 -11.22 8.84 5.12
C PRO A 334 -10.56 8.62 6.48
N HIS A 335 -9.80 7.54 6.64
CA HIS A 335 -8.99 7.29 7.82
C HIS A 335 -7.61 7.98 7.73
N ALA A 336 -7.00 7.94 6.55
CA ALA A 336 -5.71 8.57 6.30
C ALA A 336 -5.78 10.11 6.16
N VAL A 337 -6.95 10.67 5.81
CA VAL A 337 -7.16 12.11 5.59
C VAL A 337 -8.38 12.58 6.38
N ARG A 338 -8.18 13.48 7.34
CA ARG A 338 -9.27 14.09 8.11
C ARG A 338 -9.85 15.25 7.32
N ASP A 339 -11.11 15.08 6.89
CA ASP A 339 -11.82 16.06 6.05
C ASP A 339 -11.95 17.44 6.71
N GLY A 340 -11.46 18.48 6.03
CA GLY A 340 -11.43 19.86 6.52
C GLY A 340 -10.36 20.16 7.58
N GLU A 341 -9.57 19.15 7.99
CA GLU A 341 -8.50 19.30 8.99
C GLU A 341 -7.11 19.07 8.38
N THR A 342 -6.88 17.92 7.73
CA THR A 342 -5.59 17.59 7.12
C THR A 342 -5.63 17.54 5.59
N GLY A 343 -6.83 17.74 5.03
CA GLY A 343 -7.11 17.73 3.60
C GLY A 343 -8.59 17.91 3.32
N ILE A 344 -8.96 17.63 2.08
CA ILE A 344 -10.36 17.69 1.62
C ILE A 344 -10.74 16.33 1.03
N LEU A 345 -11.87 15.79 1.46
CA LEU A 345 -12.45 14.58 0.88
C LEU A 345 -13.54 14.93 -0.14
N VAL A 346 -13.39 14.41 -1.35
CA VAL A 346 -14.30 14.64 -2.47
C VAL A 346 -15.18 13.40 -2.66
N ASP A 347 -16.50 13.62 -2.75
CA ASP A 347 -17.46 12.55 -3.01
C ASP A 347 -17.53 12.23 -4.51
N GLY A 348 -17.31 10.96 -4.84
CA GLY A 348 -17.42 10.43 -6.20
C GLY A 348 -16.27 10.82 -7.15
N PRO A 349 -16.32 10.30 -8.38
CA PRO A 349 -15.30 10.50 -9.40
C PRO A 349 -15.66 11.60 -10.42
N ASP A 350 -16.68 12.41 -10.17
CA ASP A 350 -17.13 13.43 -11.12
C ASP A 350 -16.08 14.55 -11.26
N PRO A 351 -15.56 14.80 -12.48
CA PRO A 351 -14.55 15.83 -12.71
C PRO A 351 -14.96 17.24 -12.31
N ALA A 352 -16.26 17.59 -12.43
CA ALA A 352 -16.75 18.92 -12.06
C ALA A 352 -16.65 19.14 -10.55
N THR A 353 -16.97 18.14 -9.74
CA THR A 353 -16.81 18.20 -8.28
C THR A 353 -15.34 18.39 -7.88
N TRP A 354 -14.42 17.69 -8.56
CA TRP A 354 -12.98 17.86 -8.36
C TRP A 354 -12.49 19.26 -8.80
N ALA A 355 -13.01 19.80 -9.91
CA ALA A 355 -12.70 21.14 -10.36
C ALA A 355 -13.11 22.22 -9.32
N VAL A 356 -14.29 22.08 -8.72
CA VAL A 356 -14.74 22.98 -7.63
C VAL A 356 -13.79 22.92 -6.43
N ALA A 357 -13.37 21.73 -6.00
CA ALA A 357 -12.44 21.57 -4.89
C ALA A 357 -11.06 22.17 -5.20
N LEU A 358 -10.54 21.94 -6.41
CA LEU A 358 -9.28 22.54 -6.88
C LEU A 358 -9.39 24.07 -6.99
N ALA A 359 -10.50 24.62 -7.50
CA ALA A 359 -10.73 26.06 -7.55
C ALA A 359 -10.74 26.69 -6.17
N LYS A 360 -11.38 26.06 -5.19
CA LYS A 360 -11.35 26.50 -3.77
C LYS A 360 -9.92 26.57 -3.25
N LEU A 361 -9.14 25.50 -3.45
CA LEU A 361 -7.76 25.46 -3.02
C LEU A 361 -6.88 26.47 -3.78
N ALA A 362 -7.19 26.81 -5.05
CA ALA A 362 -6.41 27.77 -5.83
C ALA A 362 -6.49 29.18 -5.25
N VAL A 363 -7.66 29.60 -4.76
CA VAL A 363 -7.88 30.96 -4.28
C VAL A 363 -7.64 31.14 -2.77
N ASP A 364 -7.58 30.06 -2.01
CA ASP A 364 -7.51 30.11 -0.54
C ASP A 364 -6.15 29.57 -0.03
N GLU A 365 -5.13 30.43 -0.09
CA GLU A 365 -3.79 30.11 0.43
C GLU A 365 -3.78 29.92 1.95
N PRO A 366 -4.49 30.73 2.77
CA PRO A 366 -4.62 30.48 4.21
C PRO A 366 -5.15 29.08 4.53
N LEU A 367 -6.19 28.61 3.84
CA LEU A 367 -6.72 27.26 4.00
C LEU A 367 -5.67 26.19 3.68
N ARG A 368 -4.92 26.33 2.57
CA ARG A 368 -3.86 25.37 2.23
C ARG A 368 -2.79 25.29 3.33
N THR A 369 -2.42 26.43 3.88
CA THR A 369 -1.41 26.53 4.95
C THR A 369 -1.88 25.88 6.24
N GLU A 370 -3.13 26.12 6.63
CA GLU A 370 -3.76 25.52 7.80
C GLU A 370 -3.85 24.00 7.68
N LEU A 371 -4.41 23.53 6.55
CA LEU A 371 -4.50 22.09 6.25
C LEU A 371 -3.12 21.43 6.25
N GLY A 372 -2.11 22.05 5.64
CA GLY A 372 -0.75 21.51 5.58
C GLY A 372 -0.07 21.43 6.95
N THR A 373 -0.29 22.41 7.82
CA THR A 373 0.22 22.40 9.20
C THR A 373 -0.41 21.27 10.01
N SER A 374 -1.72 21.13 9.93
CA SER A 374 -2.47 20.06 10.61
C SER A 374 -2.11 18.69 10.04
N ALA A 375 -1.88 18.59 8.72
CA ALA A 375 -1.45 17.37 8.04
C ALA A 375 -0.09 16.87 8.56
N ALA A 376 0.89 17.78 8.70
CA ALA A 376 2.20 17.42 9.26
C ALA A 376 2.10 16.95 10.72
N ALA A 377 1.31 17.63 11.53
CA ALA A 377 1.08 17.25 12.92
C ALA A 377 0.41 15.86 13.02
N PHE A 378 -0.61 15.60 12.20
CA PHE A 378 -1.28 14.29 12.13
C PHE A 378 -0.31 13.18 11.72
N ALA A 379 0.44 13.37 10.63
CA ALA A 379 1.34 12.36 10.11
C ALA A 379 2.53 12.05 11.04
N SER A 380 2.97 13.02 11.87
CA SER A 380 4.06 12.82 12.82
C SER A 380 3.78 11.74 13.86
N ASP A 381 2.51 11.42 14.07
CA ASP A 381 2.07 10.34 14.95
C ASP A 381 1.95 8.96 14.28
N HIS A 382 2.30 8.85 13.00
CA HIS A 382 2.14 7.63 12.19
C HIS A 382 3.48 7.07 11.69
N GLY A 383 4.48 6.96 12.58
CA GLY A 383 5.75 6.30 12.23
C GLY A 383 5.59 4.77 12.13
N TRP A 384 6.50 4.13 11.38
CA TRP A 384 6.51 2.66 11.21
C TRP A 384 6.75 1.89 12.51
N GLU A 385 7.31 2.51 13.54
CA GLU A 385 7.47 1.91 14.87
C GLU A 385 6.12 1.57 15.52
N LYS A 386 5.07 2.38 15.28
CA LYS A 386 3.71 2.07 15.75
C LYS A 386 3.11 0.89 14.99
N THR A 387 3.32 0.84 13.68
CA THR A 387 2.93 -0.31 12.84
C THR A 387 3.58 -1.59 13.32
N ALA A 388 4.90 -1.55 13.59
CA ALA A 388 5.65 -2.69 14.09
C ALA A 388 5.15 -3.15 15.46
N ALA A 389 4.87 -2.23 16.38
CA ALA A 389 4.33 -2.55 17.69
C ALA A 389 2.96 -3.26 17.59
N ALA A 390 2.04 -2.74 16.76
CA ALA A 390 0.74 -3.37 16.53
C ALA A 390 0.86 -4.74 15.86
N ALA A 391 1.81 -4.90 14.92
CA ALA A 391 2.09 -6.20 14.30
C ALA A 391 2.65 -7.21 15.31
N LEU A 392 3.57 -6.80 16.18
CA LEU A 392 4.12 -7.65 17.25
C LEU A 392 3.03 -8.12 18.22
N ASP A 393 2.07 -7.27 18.54
CA ASP A 393 0.91 -7.63 19.36
C ASP A 393 0.04 -8.70 18.67
N SER A 394 -0.18 -8.58 17.36
CA SER A 394 -0.89 -9.58 16.56
C SER A 394 -0.13 -10.92 16.53
N TYR A 395 1.20 -10.88 16.31
CA TYR A 395 2.03 -12.10 16.32
C TYR A 395 2.02 -12.79 17.67
N SER A 396 2.14 -12.03 18.76
CA SER A 396 2.11 -12.58 20.13
C SER A 396 0.78 -13.30 20.42
N ARG A 397 -0.33 -12.72 19.96
CA ARG A 397 -1.66 -13.37 20.04
C ARG A 397 -1.72 -14.65 19.23
N ALA A 398 -1.27 -14.62 17.97
CA ALA A 398 -1.25 -15.80 17.10
C ALA A 398 -0.42 -16.95 17.70
N MET A 399 0.76 -16.64 18.22
CA MET A 399 1.64 -17.62 18.90
C MET A 399 0.98 -18.22 20.16
N SER A 400 0.34 -17.40 21.00
CA SER A 400 -0.35 -17.86 22.21
C SER A 400 -1.52 -18.78 21.88
N GLU A 401 -2.32 -18.43 20.89
CA GLU A 401 -3.48 -19.22 20.43
C GLU A 401 -3.05 -20.56 19.84
N THR A 402 -1.94 -20.59 19.09
CA THR A 402 -1.39 -21.82 18.50
C THR A 402 -0.82 -22.74 19.59
N ALA A 403 -0.13 -22.20 20.58
CA ALA A 403 0.42 -22.99 21.70
C ALA A 403 -0.65 -23.67 22.56
N THR A 404 -1.87 -23.13 22.59
CA THR A 404 -3.00 -23.69 23.38
C THR A 404 -3.88 -24.65 22.57
N ARG A 405 -3.65 -24.83 21.27
CA ARG A 405 -4.39 -25.81 20.46
C ARG A 405 -4.04 -27.22 20.89
N PRO A 406 -5.05 -28.11 21.09
CA PRO A 406 -4.79 -29.53 21.29
C PRO A 406 -4.00 -30.07 20.08
N THR A 407 -2.89 -30.73 20.34
CA THR A 407 -2.14 -31.46 19.29
C THR A 407 -3.06 -32.58 18.78
N ASP A 408 -3.41 -32.53 17.50
CA ASP A 408 -4.20 -33.60 16.87
C ASP A 408 -3.36 -34.88 16.88
N PRO A 409 -3.82 -35.97 17.54
CA PRO A 409 -3.06 -37.21 17.65
C PRO A 409 -2.89 -37.96 16.33
N ALA A 410 -3.47 -37.48 15.20
CA ALA A 410 -3.41 -38.10 13.89
C ALA A 410 -2.19 -37.66 13.02
N SER A 411 -1.27 -36.83 13.54
CA SER A 411 -0.10 -36.35 12.81
C SER A 411 1.23 -37.00 13.22
N LYS A 412 1.18 -38.28 13.60
CA LYS A 412 2.39 -39.11 13.83
C LYS A 412 2.50 -40.20 12.79
#